data_aad77300c65b1af3c7ebd9e6771b665f
#
_entry.id   aad77300c65b1af3c7ebd9e6771b665f
#
_cell.length_a   1.000
_cell.length_b   1.000
_cell.length_c   1.000
_cell.angle_alpha   90.00
_cell.angle_beta   90.00
_cell.angle_gamma   90.00
#
_symmetry.space_group_name_H-M   'P 1'
#
loop_
_entity.id
_entity.type
_entity.pdbx_description
1 polymer ?
#
loop_
_entity_poly.entity_id
_entity_poly.type
_entity_poly.pdbx_seq_one_letter_code
_entity_poly.pdbx_strand_id
1 'polypeptide(L)'
;MDKTEQILQAAKEGAKKYFDEQVSLLTKFSSIDCGTGDEEGNKKIVAIVENLLNTIQGIQIEKHYSKGFGQHIVAKLKPENPDGKIILSAHMDTVFKKGDTAENPPHIEGDRFYGLGSADCKGGLLVSIYGVKILQENGLLPNKEIVFIFNCDEESGTPVAHPVFDLEIPGTDMAFVL
;
A
#
# COMPACT_ATOMS: atom_id res chain seq x y z
N MET A 1 -7.87 26.75 -14.35
CA MET A 1 -7.55 25.98 -13.14
C MET A 1 -6.07 25.68 -13.20
N ASP A 2 -5.32 26.03 -12.20
CA ASP A 2 -3.90 25.69 -12.16
C ASP A 2 -3.70 24.16 -11.89
N LYS A 3 -2.45 23.70 -12.00
CA LYS A 3 -2.16 22.24 -11.84
C LYS A 3 -2.49 21.75 -10.42
N THR A 4 -2.30 22.58 -9.41
CA THR A 4 -2.60 22.25 -8.00
C THR A 4 -4.10 22.07 -7.80
N GLU A 5 -4.90 22.99 -8.34
CA GLU A 5 -6.36 22.92 -8.30
C GLU A 5 -6.88 21.65 -9.01
N GLN A 6 -6.27 21.30 -10.17
CA GLN A 6 -6.63 20.06 -10.91
C GLN A 6 -6.34 18.82 -10.08
N ILE A 7 -5.18 18.74 -9.43
CA ILE A 7 -4.80 17.61 -8.57
C ILE A 7 -5.76 17.50 -7.38
N LEU A 8 -6.07 18.61 -6.69
CA LEU A 8 -6.99 18.62 -5.56
C LEU A 8 -8.42 18.18 -5.97
N GLN A 9 -8.87 18.63 -7.13
CA GLN A 9 -10.18 18.25 -7.66
C GLN A 9 -10.21 16.75 -7.99
N ALA A 10 -9.20 16.25 -8.73
CA ALA A 10 -9.09 14.84 -9.06
C ALA A 10 -9.02 13.95 -7.81
N ALA A 11 -8.27 14.36 -6.79
CA ALA A 11 -8.17 13.65 -5.52
C ALA A 11 -9.54 13.55 -4.81
N LYS A 12 -10.29 14.66 -4.74
CA LYS A 12 -11.62 14.70 -4.11
C LYS A 12 -12.65 13.84 -4.87
N GLU A 13 -12.67 13.93 -6.19
CA GLU A 13 -13.58 13.15 -7.02
C GLU A 13 -13.22 11.66 -7.00
N GLY A 14 -11.93 11.35 -7.11
CA GLY A 14 -11.43 9.99 -7.03
C GLY A 14 -11.68 9.35 -5.66
N ALA A 15 -11.48 10.07 -4.57
CA ALA A 15 -11.80 9.58 -3.22
C ALA A 15 -13.29 9.22 -3.10
N LYS A 16 -14.19 10.05 -3.63
CA LYS A 16 -15.64 9.73 -3.66
C LYS A 16 -15.95 8.54 -4.56
N LYS A 17 -15.35 8.50 -5.75
CA LYS A 17 -15.56 7.43 -6.74
C LYS A 17 -15.20 6.06 -6.18
N TYR A 18 -14.10 5.98 -5.43
CA TYR A 18 -13.55 4.73 -4.91
C TYR A 18 -13.85 4.46 -3.44
N PHE A 19 -14.68 5.28 -2.80
CA PHE A 19 -14.93 5.18 -1.34
C PHE A 19 -15.44 3.79 -0.93
N ASP A 20 -16.51 3.33 -1.54
CA ASP A 20 -17.14 2.04 -1.19
C ASP A 20 -16.22 0.85 -1.51
N GLU A 21 -15.47 0.94 -2.61
CA GLU A 21 -14.49 -0.06 -2.99
C GLU A 21 -13.35 -0.13 -1.96
N GLN A 22 -12.80 1.02 -1.54
CA GLN A 22 -11.75 1.08 -0.54
C GLN A 22 -12.23 0.57 0.83
N VAL A 23 -13.45 0.91 1.25
CA VAL A 23 -14.05 0.41 2.50
C VAL A 23 -14.21 -1.11 2.44
N SER A 24 -14.69 -1.65 1.32
CA SER A 24 -14.81 -3.09 1.10
C SER A 24 -13.44 -3.80 1.16
N LEU A 25 -12.43 -3.22 0.54
CA LEU A 25 -11.06 -3.75 0.56
C LEU A 25 -10.44 -3.66 1.96
N LEU A 26 -10.65 -2.56 2.67
CA LEU A 26 -10.18 -2.43 4.05
C LEU A 26 -10.83 -3.48 4.96
N THR A 27 -12.13 -3.74 4.77
CA THR A 27 -12.84 -4.82 5.46
C THR A 27 -12.21 -6.18 5.16
N LYS A 28 -11.90 -6.44 3.89
CA LYS A 28 -11.24 -7.68 3.47
C LYS A 28 -9.84 -7.81 4.07
N PHE A 29 -9.03 -6.76 4.03
CA PHE A 29 -7.71 -6.73 4.65
C PHE A 29 -7.76 -6.97 6.16
N SER A 30 -8.68 -6.29 6.85
CA SER A 30 -8.82 -6.39 8.32
C SER A 30 -9.46 -7.72 8.77
N SER A 31 -10.01 -8.52 7.84
CA SER A 31 -10.49 -9.88 8.11
C SER A 31 -9.41 -10.96 7.96
N ILE A 32 -8.19 -10.57 7.58
CA ILE A 32 -7.08 -11.50 7.38
C ILE A 32 -6.09 -11.33 8.54
N ASP A 33 -5.87 -12.40 9.30
CA ASP A 33 -4.74 -12.47 10.21
C ASP A 33 -3.45 -12.32 9.43
N CYS A 34 -2.60 -11.39 9.82
CA CYS A 34 -1.34 -11.10 9.14
C CYS A 34 -0.33 -10.52 10.15
N GLY A 35 -0.18 -11.18 11.30
CA GLY A 35 0.86 -10.82 12.27
C GLY A 35 2.24 -11.03 11.67
N THR A 36 3.25 -10.29 12.16
CA THR A 36 4.64 -10.49 11.72
C THR A 36 5.03 -11.96 11.86
N GLY A 37 5.51 -12.58 10.78
CA GLY A 37 5.84 -14.00 10.72
C GLY A 37 4.70 -14.94 10.32
N ASP A 38 3.47 -14.45 10.12
CA ASP A 38 2.38 -15.24 9.53
C ASP A 38 2.50 -15.26 7.99
N GLU A 39 3.29 -16.19 7.47
CA GLU A 39 3.51 -16.34 6.02
C GLU A 39 2.21 -16.64 5.25
N GLU A 40 1.24 -17.35 5.85
CA GLU A 40 -0.05 -17.63 5.21
C GLU A 40 -0.93 -16.38 5.11
N GLY A 41 -0.98 -15.60 6.17
CA GLY A 41 -1.67 -14.32 6.17
C GLY A 41 -1.03 -13.32 5.19
N ASN A 42 0.30 -13.20 5.24
CA ASN A 42 1.06 -12.40 4.29
C ASN A 42 0.74 -12.77 2.83
N LYS A 43 0.76 -14.06 2.48
CA LYS A 43 0.44 -14.52 1.13
C LYS A 43 -0.95 -14.05 0.65
N LYS A 44 -1.94 -14.03 1.54
CA LYS A 44 -3.30 -13.56 1.22
C LYS A 44 -3.33 -12.05 0.98
N ILE A 45 -2.64 -11.27 1.84
CA ILE A 45 -2.53 -9.81 1.69
C ILE A 45 -1.78 -9.49 0.41
N VAL A 46 -0.62 -10.10 0.16
CA VAL A 46 0.18 -9.93 -1.06
C VAL A 46 -0.65 -10.16 -2.32
N ALA A 47 -1.47 -11.20 -2.37
CA ALA A 47 -2.33 -11.46 -3.53
C ALA A 47 -3.35 -10.35 -3.80
N ILE A 48 -3.91 -9.75 -2.74
CA ILE A 48 -4.85 -8.62 -2.90
C ILE A 48 -4.10 -7.37 -3.35
N VAL A 49 -2.96 -7.07 -2.72
CA VAL A 49 -2.13 -5.91 -3.05
C VAL A 49 -1.62 -5.99 -4.49
N GLU A 50 -1.12 -7.15 -4.91
CA GLU A 50 -0.66 -7.40 -6.29
C GLU A 50 -1.79 -7.16 -7.31
N ASN A 51 -3.00 -7.65 -7.03
CA ASN A 51 -4.15 -7.40 -7.89
C ASN A 51 -4.51 -5.91 -7.98
N LEU A 52 -4.43 -5.17 -6.87
CA LEU A 52 -4.67 -3.73 -6.86
C LEU A 52 -3.60 -2.96 -7.63
N LEU A 53 -2.33 -3.27 -7.40
CA LEU A 53 -1.21 -2.65 -8.13
C LEU A 53 -1.34 -2.87 -9.62
N ASN A 54 -1.74 -4.07 -10.07
CA ASN A 54 -1.96 -4.38 -11.49
C ASN A 54 -3.07 -3.54 -12.15
N THR A 55 -3.88 -2.79 -11.40
CA THR A 55 -4.81 -1.80 -11.95
C THR A 55 -4.14 -0.50 -12.41
N ILE A 56 -2.88 -0.29 -12.03
CA ILE A 56 -2.07 0.86 -12.47
C ILE A 56 -1.36 0.46 -13.77
N GLN A 57 -1.64 1.18 -14.84
CA GLN A 57 -1.07 0.88 -16.14
C GLN A 57 0.45 1.09 -16.15
N GLY A 58 1.21 0.11 -16.60
CA GLY A 58 2.67 0.18 -16.74
C GLY A 58 3.44 -0.12 -15.44
N ILE A 59 2.76 -0.52 -14.37
CA ILE A 59 3.42 -0.93 -13.13
C ILE A 59 4.24 -2.21 -13.34
N GLN A 60 5.40 -2.27 -12.74
CA GLN A 60 6.26 -3.47 -12.67
C GLN A 60 6.33 -3.91 -11.22
N ILE A 61 6.05 -5.18 -10.95
CA ILE A 61 5.96 -5.72 -9.58
C ILE A 61 7.04 -6.77 -9.37
N GLU A 62 7.82 -6.61 -8.33
CA GLU A 62 8.81 -7.57 -7.84
C GLU A 62 8.41 -8.03 -6.43
N LYS A 63 8.62 -9.31 -6.13
CA LYS A 63 8.34 -9.89 -4.81
C LYS A 63 9.62 -10.49 -4.24
N HIS A 64 9.96 -10.09 -3.02
CA HIS A 64 11.15 -10.54 -2.30
C HIS A 64 10.71 -11.41 -1.13
N TYR A 65 10.98 -12.71 -1.20
CA TYR A 65 10.63 -13.64 -0.14
C TYR A 65 11.67 -13.68 0.96
N SER A 66 11.22 -13.60 2.20
CA SER A 66 12.02 -13.76 3.41
C SER A 66 11.43 -14.88 4.26
N LYS A 67 12.22 -15.95 4.47
CA LYS A 67 11.80 -17.13 5.25
C LYS A 67 11.39 -16.73 6.67
N GLY A 68 10.21 -17.15 7.10
CA GLY A 68 9.65 -16.86 8.42
C GLY A 68 8.92 -15.52 8.52
N PHE A 69 8.88 -14.72 7.43
CA PHE A 69 8.17 -13.46 7.36
C PHE A 69 7.17 -13.39 6.20
N GLY A 70 7.53 -13.96 5.05
CA GLY A 70 6.73 -13.92 3.84
C GLY A 70 7.32 -13.07 2.73
N GLN A 71 6.49 -12.39 1.95
CA GLN A 71 6.89 -11.61 0.79
C GLN A 71 6.77 -10.11 1.04
N HIS A 72 7.82 -9.37 0.70
CA HIS A 72 7.78 -7.93 0.49
C HIS A 72 7.43 -7.66 -0.98
N ILE A 73 6.76 -6.56 -1.26
CA ILE A 73 6.44 -6.09 -2.61
C ILE A 73 7.24 -4.81 -2.89
N VAL A 74 7.92 -4.79 -4.03
CA VAL A 74 8.42 -3.57 -4.65
C VAL A 74 7.67 -3.40 -5.96
N ALA A 75 7.00 -2.27 -6.15
CA ALA A 75 6.33 -1.99 -7.41
C ALA A 75 6.75 -0.64 -7.96
N LYS A 76 7.10 -0.60 -9.26
CA LYS A 76 7.69 0.57 -9.90
C LYS A 76 6.85 1.05 -11.08
N LEU A 77 6.52 2.32 -11.06
CA LEU A 77 5.96 3.02 -12.20
C LEU A 77 6.97 4.06 -12.67
N LYS A 78 7.62 3.78 -13.80
CA LYS A 78 8.74 4.58 -14.28
C LYS A 78 8.42 5.20 -15.64
N PRO A 79 8.38 6.54 -15.77
CA PRO A 79 8.32 7.20 -17.06
C PRO A 79 9.64 7.02 -17.82
N GLU A 80 9.64 7.35 -19.11
CA GLU A 80 10.81 7.14 -19.98
C GLU A 80 12.06 7.90 -19.51
N ASN A 81 11.89 9.17 -19.10
CA ASN A 81 12.97 10.03 -18.59
C ASN A 81 12.52 10.71 -17.29
N PRO A 82 12.58 10.01 -16.15
CA PRO A 82 12.13 10.58 -14.88
C PRO A 82 13.06 11.70 -14.41
N ASP A 83 12.49 12.75 -13.84
CA ASP A 83 13.22 13.87 -13.23
C ASP A 83 13.38 13.71 -11.72
N GLY A 84 13.32 12.48 -11.22
CA GLY A 84 13.51 12.11 -9.84
C GLY A 84 12.70 10.88 -9.43
N LYS A 85 12.67 10.59 -8.12
CA LYS A 85 12.03 9.41 -7.54
C LYS A 85 11.18 9.75 -6.32
N ILE A 86 10.02 9.13 -6.21
CA ILE A 86 9.14 9.18 -5.03
C ILE A 86 8.96 7.76 -4.50
N ILE A 87 9.14 7.58 -3.19
CA ILE A 87 8.83 6.32 -2.50
C ILE A 87 7.50 6.47 -1.75
N LEU A 88 6.65 5.46 -1.88
CA LEU A 88 5.45 5.25 -1.08
C LEU A 88 5.66 3.97 -0.28
N SER A 89 5.84 4.10 1.04
CA SER A 89 6.12 2.97 1.93
C SER A 89 4.94 2.71 2.86
N ALA A 90 4.57 1.46 2.99
CA ALA A 90 3.60 0.96 3.96
C ALA A 90 3.95 -0.49 4.32
N HIS A 91 3.37 -1.02 5.40
CA HIS A 91 3.59 -2.42 5.75
C HIS A 91 2.31 -3.25 5.68
N MET A 92 2.49 -4.55 5.54
CA MET A 92 1.40 -5.51 5.39
C MET A 92 1.15 -6.32 6.65
N ASP A 93 2.13 -6.39 7.54
CA ASP A 93 2.04 -7.10 8.82
C ASP A 93 1.33 -6.28 9.91
N THR A 94 1.04 -6.91 11.01
CA THR A 94 0.40 -6.31 12.19
C THR A 94 0.95 -6.95 13.46
N VAL A 95 0.70 -6.34 14.61
CA VAL A 95 1.02 -6.89 15.94
C VAL A 95 0.07 -8.00 16.39
N PHE A 96 -1.02 -8.24 15.66
CA PHE A 96 -2.08 -9.16 16.07
C PHE A 96 -1.75 -10.62 15.74
N LYS A 97 -2.27 -11.54 16.55
CA LYS A 97 -2.01 -12.98 16.43
C LYS A 97 -3.05 -13.65 15.53
N LYS A 98 -2.71 -14.85 15.12
CA LYS A 98 -3.64 -15.72 14.37
C LYS A 98 -4.88 -16.04 15.21
N GLY A 99 -6.05 -15.74 14.66
CA GLY A 99 -7.36 -15.88 15.30
C GLY A 99 -7.96 -14.55 15.82
N ASP A 100 -7.15 -13.53 16.06
CA ASP A 100 -7.62 -12.26 16.62
C ASP A 100 -8.65 -11.58 15.71
N THR A 101 -8.56 -11.72 14.38
CA THR A 101 -9.55 -11.17 13.44
C THR A 101 -10.92 -11.83 13.56
N ALA A 102 -10.96 -13.10 13.95
CA ALA A 102 -12.23 -13.81 14.19
C ALA A 102 -12.92 -13.36 15.49
N GLU A 103 -12.12 -12.99 16.50
CA GLU A 103 -12.61 -12.46 17.77
C GLU A 103 -13.00 -10.98 17.66
N ASN A 104 -12.36 -10.24 16.75
CA ASN A 104 -12.56 -8.82 16.50
C ASN A 104 -12.86 -8.55 15.00
N PRO A 105 -14.03 -9.01 14.50
CA PRO A 105 -14.35 -8.85 13.10
C PRO A 105 -14.49 -7.38 12.72
N PRO A 106 -14.02 -6.99 11.53
CA PRO A 106 -14.15 -5.60 11.09
C PRO A 106 -15.61 -5.20 10.93
N HIS A 107 -15.92 -3.98 11.36
CA HIS A 107 -17.27 -3.42 11.30
C HIS A 107 -17.26 -1.90 11.19
N ILE A 108 -18.40 -1.34 10.81
CA ILE A 108 -18.61 0.11 10.76
C ILE A 108 -19.63 0.49 11.81
N GLU A 109 -19.32 1.51 12.59
CA GLU A 109 -20.23 2.12 13.56
C GLU A 109 -20.28 3.62 13.32
N GLY A 110 -21.41 4.11 12.84
CA GLY A 110 -21.56 5.51 12.45
C GLY A 110 -20.63 5.86 11.28
N ASP A 111 -19.70 6.78 11.48
CA ASP A 111 -18.71 7.24 10.51
C ASP A 111 -17.32 6.62 10.74
N ARG A 112 -17.22 5.61 11.60
CA ARG A 112 -15.95 4.98 11.98
C ARG A 112 -15.87 3.55 11.51
N PHE A 113 -14.69 3.18 10.99
CA PHE A 113 -14.33 1.81 10.68
C PHE A 113 -13.49 1.23 11.82
N TYR A 114 -13.87 0.04 12.28
CA TYR A 114 -13.13 -0.75 13.27
C TYR A 114 -12.62 -2.01 12.62
N GLY A 115 -11.33 -2.28 12.74
CA GLY A 115 -10.70 -3.47 12.17
C GLY A 115 -9.22 -3.53 12.52
N LEU A 116 -8.72 -4.73 12.81
CA LEU A 116 -7.34 -4.94 13.21
C LEU A 116 -6.38 -4.55 12.07
N GLY A 117 -5.40 -3.69 12.40
CA GLY A 117 -4.44 -3.15 11.43
C GLY A 117 -5.03 -2.18 10.42
N SER A 118 -6.27 -1.68 10.59
CA SER A 118 -6.89 -0.77 9.62
C SER A 118 -6.20 0.59 9.53
N ALA A 119 -5.78 1.14 10.66
CA ALA A 119 -5.04 2.40 10.72
C ALA A 119 -3.53 2.18 10.58
N ASP A 120 -3.04 1.09 11.13
CA ASP A 120 -1.63 0.70 11.12
C ASP A 120 -1.45 -0.69 10.50
N CYS A 121 -1.07 -0.81 9.19
CA CYS A 121 -1.20 0.34 8.30
C CYS A 121 -1.91 -0.07 6.99
N LYS A 122 -2.89 -1.01 7.07
CA LYS A 122 -3.63 -1.52 5.89
C LYS A 122 -4.37 -0.41 5.12
N GLY A 123 -4.79 0.66 5.82
CA GLY A 123 -5.32 1.87 5.20
C GLY A 123 -4.28 2.60 4.36
N GLY A 124 -3.03 2.64 4.81
CA GLY A 124 -1.90 3.22 4.08
C GLY A 124 -1.63 2.53 2.74
N LEU A 125 -1.76 1.19 2.69
CA LEU A 125 -1.68 0.43 1.43
C LEU A 125 -2.71 0.95 0.41
N LEU A 126 -3.96 1.14 0.83
CA LEU A 126 -5.02 1.63 -0.04
C LEU A 126 -4.80 3.08 -0.47
N VAL A 127 -4.46 3.96 0.48
CA VAL A 127 -4.23 5.38 0.19
C VAL A 127 -3.11 5.56 -0.84
N SER A 128 -2.01 4.82 -0.71
CA SER A 128 -0.90 4.89 -1.66
C SER A 128 -1.30 4.44 -3.07
N ILE A 129 -1.94 3.27 -3.18
CA ILE A 129 -2.31 2.68 -4.48
C ILE A 129 -3.37 3.53 -5.18
N TYR A 130 -4.45 3.90 -4.46
CA TYR A 130 -5.53 4.70 -5.05
C TYR A 130 -5.09 6.14 -5.35
N GLY A 131 -4.18 6.71 -4.56
CA GLY A 131 -3.60 8.01 -4.87
C GLY A 131 -2.93 8.03 -6.24
N VAL A 132 -2.05 7.07 -6.52
CA VAL A 132 -1.37 6.95 -7.82
C VAL A 132 -2.35 6.61 -8.94
N LYS A 133 -3.28 5.68 -8.71
CA LYS A 133 -4.33 5.31 -9.68
C LYS A 133 -5.18 6.52 -10.09
N ILE A 134 -5.63 7.31 -9.13
CA ILE A 134 -6.43 8.52 -9.39
C ILE A 134 -5.63 9.53 -10.22
N LEU A 135 -4.38 9.78 -9.88
CA LEU A 135 -3.52 10.68 -10.64
C LEU A 135 -3.30 10.16 -12.06
N GLN A 136 -3.08 8.87 -12.24
CA GLN A 136 -2.91 8.26 -13.56
C GLN A 136 -4.16 8.40 -14.43
N GLU A 137 -5.35 8.09 -13.89
CA GLU A 137 -6.63 8.20 -14.60
C GLU A 137 -6.92 9.63 -15.08
N ASN A 138 -6.39 10.63 -14.41
CA ASN A 138 -6.57 12.05 -14.76
C ASN A 138 -5.39 12.65 -15.54
N GLY A 139 -4.36 11.86 -15.90
CA GLY A 139 -3.18 12.37 -16.60
C GLY A 139 -2.34 13.36 -15.77
N LEU A 140 -2.37 13.22 -14.44
CA LEU A 140 -1.76 14.14 -13.48
C LEU A 140 -0.52 13.56 -12.78
N LEU A 141 -0.04 12.39 -13.20
CA LEU A 141 1.19 11.81 -12.66
C LEU A 141 2.37 12.79 -12.82
N PRO A 142 3.24 12.90 -11.82
CA PRO A 142 4.50 13.62 -11.97
C PRO A 142 5.43 12.87 -12.92
N ASN A 143 6.38 13.58 -13.56
CA ASN A 143 7.44 12.93 -14.34
C ASN A 143 8.52 12.36 -13.42
N LYS A 144 8.12 11.55 -12.44
CA LYS A 144 9.01 10.91 -11.48
C LYS A 144 8.79 9.40 -11.47
N GLU A 145 9.85 8.66 -11.20
CA GLU A 145 9.71 7.26 -10.86
C GLU A 145 8.94 7.14 -9.52
N ILE A 146 7.85 6.38 -9.51
CA ILE A 146 7.08 6.09 -8.29
C ILE A 146 7.39 4.65 -7.89
N VAL A 147 7.88 4.48 -6.66
CA VAL A 147 8.25 3.18 -6.10
C VAL A 147 7.39 2.92 -4.87
N PHE A 148 6.60 1.85 -4.92
CA PHE A 148 5.92 1.33 -3.74
C PHE A 148 6.84 0.31 -3.07
N ILE A 149 6.99 0.40 -1.76
CA ILE A 149 7.68 -0.59 -0.93
C ILE A 149 6.71 -1.02 0.15
N PHE A 150 6.24 -2.27 0.05
CA PHE A 150 5.32 -2.85 1.03
C PHE A 150 6.00 -4.02 1.70
N ASN A 151 6.46 -3.83 2.93
CA ASN A 151 7.16 -4.85 3.69
C ASN A 151 6.21 -5.66 4.60
N CYS A 152 6.70 -6.74 5.18
CA CYS A 152 5.93 -7.66 6.00
C CYS A 152 6.60 -7.93 7.36
N ASP A 153 7.45 -7.03 7.82
CA ASP A 153 8.27 -7.17 9.03
C ASP A 153 8.45 -5.85 9.80
N GLU A 154 7.58 -4.87 9.52
CA GLU A 154 7.69 -3.53 10.13
C GLU A 154 7.52 -3.59 11.64
N GLU A 155 6.51 -4.30 12.12
CA GLU A 155 6.13 -4.41 13.53
C GLU A 155 7.21 -5.12 14.41
N SER A 156 8.21 -5.71 13.77
CA SER A 156 9.37 -6.28 14.44
C SER A 156 10.67 -5.47 14.22
N GLY A 157 10.56 -4.25 13.68
CA GLY A 157 11.70 -3.37 13.42
C GLY A 157 12.39 -3.63 12.08
N THR A 158 11.68 -4.17 11.11
CA THR A 158 12.13 -4.34 9.71
C THR A 158 13.42 -5.17 9.54
N PRO A 159 13.59 -6.30 10.26
CA PRO A 159 14.86 -7.02 10.29
C PRO A 159 15.28 -7.64 8.95
N VAL A 160 14.32 -7.92 8.05
CA VAL A 160 14.60 -8.61 6.78
C VAL A 160 14.33 -7.77 5.53
N ALA A 161 13.59 -6.67 5.63
CA ALA A 161 13.34 -5.78 4.50
C ALA A 161 14.43 -4.71 4.28
N HIS A 162 15.38 -4.53 5.21
CA HIS A 162 16.49 -3.57 5.05
C HIS A 162 17.19 -3.65 3.69
N PRO A 163 17.57 -4.82 3.14
CA PRO A 163 18.23 -4.88 1.85
C PRO A 163 17.35 -4.35 0.69
N VAL A 164 16.04 -4.45 0.81
CA VAL A 164 15.09 -3.91 -0.18
C VAL A 164 15.10 -2.38 -0.12
N PHE A 165 15.04 -1.82 1.08
CA PHE A 165 15.13 -0.37 1.28
C PHE A 165 16.49 0.18 0.83
N ASP A 166 17.59 -0.49 1.14
CA ASP A 166 18.95 -0.09 0.74
C ASP A 166 19.11 0.01 -0.78
N LEU A 167 18.41 -0.85 -1.54
CA LEU A 167 18.41 -0.81 -3.00
C LEU A 167 17.55 0.33 -3.56
N GLU A 168 16.43 0.65 -2.92
CA GLU A 168 15.43 1.56 -3.47
C GLU A 168 15.58 3.01 -3.01
N ILE A 169 16.11 3.27 -1.82
CA ILE A 169 16.28 4.63 -1.26
C ILE A 169 17.24 5.52 -2.07
N PRO A 170 18.38 5.04 -2.60
CA PRO A 170 19.30 5.92 -3.31
C PRO A 170 18.64 6.68 -4.47
N GLY A 171 18.85 7.99 -4.52
CA GLY A 171 18.27 8.87 -5.54
C GLY A 171 16.81 9.26 -5.32
N THR A 172 16.26 9.02 -4.13
CA THR A 172 14.88 9.42 -3.77
C THR A 172 14.83 10.90 -3.41
N ASP A 173 13.89 11.65 -4.03
CA ASP A 173 13.64 13.06 -3.71
C ASP A 173 12.68 13.18 -2.53
N MET A 174 11.73 12.25 -2.42
CA MET A 174 10.65 12.30 -1.43
C MET A 174 10.18 10.89 -1.07
N ALA A 175 9.91 10.66 0.20
CA ALA A 175 9.28 9.44 0.69
C ALA A 175 8.05 9.77 1.53
N PHE A 176 6.98 9.02 1.32
CA PHE A 176 5.79 9.01 2.15
C PHE A 176 5.74 7.67 2.87
N VAL A 177 5.73 7.72 4.18
CA VAL A 177 5.50 6.57 5.05
C VAL A 177 4.08 6.68 5.56
N LEU A 178 3.24 5.71 5.25
CA LEU A 178 1.78 5.76 5.34
C LEU A 178 1.25 4.80 6.40
#